data_6419597187d34a2878eac6b825b94c95
#
_entry.id   6419597187d34a2878eac6b825b94c95
#
_cell.length_a   1.000
_cell.length_b   1.000
_cell.length_c   1.000
_cell.angle_alpha   90.00
_cell.angle_beta   90.00
_cell.angle_gamma   90.00
#
_symmetry.space_group_name_H-M   'P 1'
#
loop_
_entity.id
_entity.type
_entity.pdbx_description
1 polymer ?
#
loop_
_entity_poly.entity_id
_entity_poly.type
_entity_poly.pdbx_seq_one_letter_code
_entity_poly.pdbx_strand_id
1 'polypeptide(L)'
;MPAVEYAYFVYPQKGGVKRDPETIFNHDMTGFMEEELMQNAVDLSTSARFNDGLVELTIEVENDQTGHAVPTDYPLRQMILVIDAVDENGNPLALVKGEIIPFYGGEGNPNEGYFAGVPGKIYMKVLQEIWTETYPSGAYWNPTRILSDNR
;
A
#
# COMPACT_ATOMS: atom_id res chain seq x y z
N MET A 1 10.31 3.71 -21.98
CA MET A 1 8.86 3.49 -22.00
C MET A 1 8.52 2.66 -23.23
N PRO A 2 7.76 1.58 -23.12
CA PRO A 2 7.40 0.75 -24.28
C PRO A 2 6.49 1.54 -25.22
N ALA A 3 6.61 1.26 -26.53
CA ALA A 3 5.72 1.83 -27.52
C ALA A 3 4.32 1.21 -27.41
N VAL A 4 3.29 1.95 -27.74
CA VAL A 4 1.91 1.46 -27.73
C VAL A 4 1.54 0.81 -29.07
N GLU A 5 0.64 -0.15 -29.03
CA GLU A 5 0.14 -0.82 -30.26
C GLU A 5 -0.80 0.08 -31.08
N TYR A 6 -1.35 1.14 -30.47
CA TYR A 6 -2.36 2.00 -31.09
C TYR A 6 -1.75 3.22 -31.76
N ALA A 7 -2.14 3.45 -33.00
CA ALA A 7 -1.70 4.60 -33.78
C ALA A 7 -2.51 5.89 -33.53
N TYR A 8 -3.50 5.86 -32.65
CA TYR A 8 -4.41 6.98 -32.40
C TYR A 8 -4.59 7.24 -30.90
N PHE A 9 -4.47 8.49 -30.45
CA PHE A 9 -4.90 8.92 -29.11
C PHE A 9 -6.40 9.21 -29.04
N VAL A 10 -6.98 9.64 -30.16
CA VAL A 10 -8.41 9.92 -30.31
C VAL A 10 -8.93 9.09 -31.46
N TYR A 11 -10.11 8.54 -31.33
CA TYR A 11 -10.73 7.75 -32.40
C TYR A 11 -10.82 8.57 -33.69
N PRO A 12 -10.53 7.97 -34.87
CA PRO A 12 -10.59 8.66 -36.16
C PRO A 12 -11.91 9.39 -36.41
N GLN A 13 -13.04 8.79 -35.98
CA GLN A 13 -14.38 9.38 -36.10
C GLN A 13 -14.56 10.67 -35.31
N LYS A 14 -13.66 10.93 -34.33
CA LYS A 14 -13.62 12.13 -33.51
C LYS A 14 -12.48 13.08 -33.94
N GLY A 15 -11.96 12.91 -35.14
CA GLY A 15 -10.87 13.75 -35.65
C GLY A 15 -9.47 13.30 -35.26
N GLY A 16 -9.31 12.05 -34.81
CA GLY A 16 -8.00 11.51 -34.48
C GLY A 16 -7.09 11.39 -35.71
N VAL A 17 -5.86 11.85 -35.59
CA VAL A 17 -4.83 11.77 -36.61
C VAL A 17 -3.96 10.54 -36.35
N LYS A 18 -3.69 9.78 -37.41
CA LYS A 18 -2.79 8.62 -37.34
C LYS A 18 -1.36 9.11 -37.05
N ARG A 19 -0.74 8.47 -36.09
CA ARG A 19 0.66 8.71 -35.73
C ARG A 19 1.45 7.40 -35.86
N ASP A 20 2.74 7.52 -36.00
CA ASP A 20 3.62 6.37 -35.98
C ASP A 20 3.62 5.77 -34.56
N PRO A 21 3.22 4.49 -34.38
CA PRO A 21 3.18 3.86 -33.06
C PRO A 21 4.52 3.88 -32.33
N GLU A 22 5.63 3.85 -33.04
CA GLU A 22 6.97 3.91 -32.44
C GLU A 22 7.27 5.28 -31.79
N THR A 23 6.52 6.31 -32.14
CA THR A 23 6.63 7.64 -31.54
C THR A 23 5.66 7.87 -30.40
N ILE A 24 4.80 6.91 -30.09
CA ILE A 24 3.79 6.97 -29.04
C ILE A 24 4.23 6.04 -27.91
N PHE A 25 4.61 6.58 -26.80
CA PHE A 25 5.04 5.80 -25.64
C PHE A 25 3.90 5.63 -24.65
N ASN A 26 3.82 4.43 -24.08
CA ASN A 26 2.94 4.16 -22.96
C ASN A 26 3.39 4.96 -21.74
N HIS A 27 2.43 5.60 -21.08
CA HIS A 27 2.65 6.35 -19.84
C HIS A 27 2.39 5.52 -18.59
N ASP A 28 2.46 4.18 -18.69
CA ASP A 28 2.32 3.32 -17.52
C ASP A 28 3.43 3.62 -16.51
N MET A 29 3.01 3.92 -15.32
CA MET A 29 3.90 4.08 -14.17
C MET A 29 4.12 2.71 -13.55
N THR A 30 5.06 1.96 -14.09
CA THR A 30 5.36 0.59 -13.65
C THR A 30 6.18 0.51 -12.37
N GLY A 31 6.69 1.63 -11.87
CA GLY A 31 7.60 1.66 -10.73
C GLY A 31 7.09 0.93 -9.48
N PHE A 32 5.79 0.96 -9.20
CA PHE A 32 5.19 0.21 -8.09
C PHE A 32 5.00 -1.30 -8.40
N MET A 33 5.21 -1.73 -9.64
CA MET A 33 5.15 -3.13 -10.08
C MET A 33 6.57 -3.73 -10.23
N GLU A 34 7.60 -2.92 -10.15
CA GLU A 34 8.99 -3.37 -10.21
C GLU A 34 9.37 -3.97 -8.86
N GLU A 35 9.48 -5.29 -8.83
CA GLU A 35 9.77 -6.04 -7.59
C GLU A 35 11.06 -5.58 -6.92
N GLU A 36 12.13 -5.39 -7.69
CA GLU A 36 13.41 -4.91 -7.19
C GLU A 36 13.30 -3.53 -6.52
N LEU A 37 12.53 -2.62 -7.13
CA LEU A 37 12.30 -1.30 -6.57
C LEU A 37 11.53 -1.38 -5.25
N MET A 38 10.52 -2.23 -5.19
CA MET A 38 9.69 -2.41 -3.99
C MET A 38 10.47 -3.08 -2.85
N GLN A 39 11.28 -4.09 -3.17
CA GLN A 39 12.13 -4.78 -2.20
C GLN A 39 13.21 -3.87 -1.60
N ASN A 40 13.69 -2.90 -2.37
CA ASN A 40 14.70 -1.94 -1.93
C ASN A 40 14.10 -0.65 -1.35
N ALA A 41 12.77 -0.51 -1.30
CA ALA A 41 12.14 0.72 -0.82
C ALA A 41 12.17 0.86 0.70
N VAL A 42 12.14 -0.25 1.42
CA VAL A 42 12.18 -0.29 2.89
C VAL A 42 12.92 -1.52 3.38
N ASP A 43 13.65 -1.36 4.47
CA ASP A 43 14.26 -2.46 5.20
C ASP A 43 13.34 -2.95 6.31
N LEU A 44 13.30 -4.26 6.49
CA LEU A 44 12.52 -4.93 7.52
C LEU A 44 13.43 -5.74 8.43
N SER A 45 13.50 -5.37 9.70
CA SER A 45 14.19 -6.16 10.70
C SER A 45 13.22 -6.69 11.76
N THR A 46 13.48 -7.89 12.27
CA THR A 46 12.62 -8.52 13.26
C THR A 46 13.44 -9.13 14.38
N SER A 47 12.93 -9.01 15.60
CA SER A 47 13.45 -9.72 16.76
C SER A 47 12.34 -10.27 17.62
N ALA A 48 12.52 -11.45 18.18
CA ALA A 48 11.56 -12.12 19.04
C ALA A 48 12.18 -12.47 20.39
N ARG A 49 11.40 -12.29 21.46
CA ARG A 49 11.75 -12.71 22.81
C ARG A 49 10.64 -13.57 23.37
N PHE A 50 11.01 -14.62 24.07
CA PHE A 50 10.07 -15.46 24.81
C PHE A 50 10.14 -15.14 26.29
N ASN A 51 9.01 -14.76 26.87
CA ASN A 51 8.90 -14.40 28.29
C ASN A 51 7.52 -14.79 28.83
N ASP A 52 7.49 -15.52 29.94
CA ASP A 52 6.29 -15.90 30.68
C ASP A 52 5.18 -16.55 29.81
N GLY A 53 5.56 -17.38 28.84
CA GLY A 53 4.62 -18.03 27.94
C GLY A 53 4.09 -17.13 26.81
N LEU A 54 4.65 -15.96 26.67
CA LEU A 54 4.34 -15.00 25.59
C LEU A 54 5.54 -14.85 24.67
N VAL A 55 5.26 -14.66 23.42
CA VAL A 55 6.24 -14.21 22.42
C VAL A 55 6.07 -12.71 22.24
N GLU A 56 7.11 -11.96 22.54
CA GLU A 56 7.21 -10.54 22.23
C GLU A 56 7.97 -10.38 20.92
N LEU A 57 7.28 -9.83 19.90
CA LEU A 57 7.84 -9.58 18.59
C LEU A 57 8.06 -8.08 18.42
N THR A 58 9.30 -7.70 18.10
CA THR A 58 9.64 -6.35 17.69
C THR A 58 9.93 -6.37 16.20
N ILE A 59 9.22 -5.52 15.46
CA ILE A 59 9.39 -5.36 14.01
C ILE A 59 9.75 -3.90 13.76
N GLU A 60 10.86 -3.69 13.07
CA GLU A 60 11.31 -2.38 12.64
C GLU A 60 11.23 -2.30 11.12
N VAL A 61 10.57 -1.25 10.63
CA VAL A 61 10.43 -0.93 9.22
C VAL A 61 11.14 0.39 9.00
N GLU A 62 12.22 0.37 8.25
CA GLU A 62 13.07 1.52 7.98
C GLU A 62 13.01 1.91 6.52
N ASN A 63 12.82 3.20 6.25
CA ASN A 63 12.89 3.81 4.93
C ASN A 63 14.19 4.58 4.81
N ASP A 64 15.26 3.92 4.41
CA ASP A 64 16.59 4.51 4.24
C ASP A 64 17.03 4.65 2.76
N GLN A 65 16.35 3.96 1.86
CA GLN A 65 16.70 3.91 0.43
C GLN A 65 15.90 4.88 -0.44
N THR A 66 14.82 5.47 0.08
CA THR A 66 14.02 6.41 -0.69
C THR A 66 14.14 7.84 -0.14
N GLY A 67 14.14 8.82 -1.02
CA GLY A 67 14.20 10.25 -0.65
C GLY A 67 12.87 10.85 -0.19
N HIS A 68 11.84 10.05 0.04
CA HIS A 68 10.49 10.48 0.40
C HIS A 68 9.79 9.43 1.25
N ALA A 69 8.65 9.80 1.84
CA ALA A 69 7.83 8.86 2.59
C ALA A 69 7.30 7.71 1.73
N VAL A 70 7.20 6.50 2.30
CA VAL A 70 6.67 5.29 1.64
C VAL A 70 5.44 4.79 2.41
N PRO A 71 4.31 4.58 1.74
CA PRO A 71 4.02 4.90 0.34
C PRO A 71 3.88 6.41 0.10
N THR A 72 4.09 6.83 -1.14
CA THR A 72 3.96 8.23 -1.55
C THR A 72 2.81 8.43 -2.52
N ASP A 73 2.55 9.70 -2.91
CA ASP A 73 1.61 10.13 -3.94
C ASP A 73 0.14 10.01 -3.48
N TYR A 74 -0.68 9.21 -4.14
CA TYR A 74 -2.14 9.16 -3.93
C TYR A 74 -2.51 8.75 -2.48
N PRO A 75 -3.41 9.48 -1.80
CA PRO A 75 -3.69 9.28 -0.37
C PRO A 75 -4.21 7.89 0.02
N LEU A 76 -4.82 7.15 -0.92
CA LEU A 76 -5.26 5.78 -0.67
C LEU A 76 -4.19 4.72 -0.95
N ARG A 77 -2.99 5.13 -1.38
CA ARG A 77 -1.87 4.21 -1.51
C ARG A 77 -1.39 3.81 -0.13
N GLN A 78 -1.25 2.52 0.08
CA GLN A 78 -0.92 1.95 1.39
C GLN A 78 0.13 0.85 1.26
N MET A 79 0.92 0.68 2.32
CA MET A 79 1.77 -0.46 2.57
C MET A 79 1.26 -1.16 3.84
N ILE A 80 1.11 -2.46 3.82
CA ILE A 80 0.54 -3.23 4.93
C ILE A 80 1.58 -4.23 5.42
N LEU A 81 1.94 -4.12 6.70
CA LEU A 81 2.69 -5.13 7.43
C LEU A 81 1.68 -6.09 8.05
N VAL A 82 1.69 -7.34 7.63
CA VAL A 82 0.88 -8.42 8.21
C VAL A 82 1.77 -9.26 9.12
N ILE A 83 1.25 -9.60 10.30
CA ILE A 83 1.93 -10.46 11.26
C ILE A 83 1.15 -11.75 11.38
N ASP A 84 1.77 -12.85 10.99
CA ASP A 84 1.26 -14.20 11.19
C ASP A 84 2.20 -14.97 12.11
N ALA A 85 1.65 -15.56 13.15
CA ALA A 85 2.40 -16.34 14.13
C ALA A 85 1.69 -17.65 14.43
N VAL A 86 2.42 -18.75 14.36
CA VAL A 86 1.90 -20.10 14.59
C VAL A 86 2.75 -20.84 15.62
N ASP A 87 2.14 -21.81 16.29
CA ASP A 87 2.85 -22.74 17.16
C ASP A 87 3.57 -23.86 16.36
N GLU A 88 4.25 -24.75 17.04
CA GLU A 88 4.96 -25.89 16.44
C GLU A 88 4.05 -26.86 15.66
N ASN A 89 2.74 -26.82 15.90
CA ASN A 89 1.74 -27.63 15.23
C ASN A 89 1.05 -26.89 14.07
N GLY A 90 1.43 -25.64 13.83
CA GLY A 90 0.83 -24.79 12.80
C GLY A 90 -0.48 -24.10 13.22
N ASN A 91 -0.82 -24.12 14.52
CA ASN A 91 -2.01 -23.41 15.00
C ASN A 91 -1.69 -21.91 15.19
N PRO A 92 -2.59 -21.01 14.76
CA PRO A 92 -2.38 -19.59 14.92
C PRO A 92 -2.32 -19.18 16.39
N LEU A 93 -1.35 -18.32 16.72
CA LEU A 93 -1.24 -17.70 18.03
C LEU A 93 -2.16 -16.47 18.10
N ALA A 94 -2.85 -16.33 19.24
CA ALA A 94 -3.70 -15.18 19.46
C ALA A 94 -2.86 -13.94 19.80
N LEU A 95 -3.20 -12.80 19.19
CA LEU A 95 -2.62 -11.51 19.56
C LEU A 95 -3.12 -11.11 20.95
N VAL A 96 -2.21 -10.97 21.91
CA VAL A 96 -2.51 -10.51 23.27
C VAL A 96 -2.46 -8.99 23.36
N LYS A 97 -1.47 -8.40 22.68
CA LYS A 97 -1.25 -6.95 22.64
C LYS A 97 -0.54 -6.57 21.34
N GLY A 98 -0.98 -5.54 20.68
CA GLY A 98 -0.38 -5.04 19.44
C GLY A 98 -1.39 -4.30 18.60
N GLU A 99 -0.95 -3.87 17.44
CA GLU A 99 -1.81 -3.19 16.47
C GLU A 99 -2.59 -4.22 15.62
N ILE A 100 -3.79 -3.82 15.25
CA ILE A 100 -4.67 -4.56 14.32
C ILE A 100 -4.94 -3.67 13.13
N ILE A 101 -4.85 -4.22 11.96
CA ILE A 101 -5.11 -3.50 10.71
C ILE A 101 -6.57 -3.00 10.71
N PRO A 102 -6.79 -1.69 10.55
CA PRO A 102 -8.13 -1.10 10.60
C PRO A 102 -8.96 -1.45 9.36
N PHE A 103 -10.26 -1.11 9.37
CA PHE A 103 -11.21 -1.44 8.32
C PHE A 103 -10.77 -1.03 6.90
N TYR A 104 -10.02 0.04 6.77
CA TYR A 104 -9.51 0.51 5.48
C TYR A 104 -8.32 -0.32 4.94
N GLY A 105 -7.84 -1.32 5.67
CA GLY A 105 -7.00 -2.40 5.15
C GLY A 105 -7.75 -3.43 4.32
N GLY A 106 -9.07 -3.22 4.13
CA GLY A 106 -9.96 -4.06 3.34
C GLY A 106 -10.66 -5.14 4.18
N GLU A 107 -12.00 -5.13 4.14
CA GLU A 107 -12.83 -6.14 4.80
C GLU A 107 -13.09 -7.31 3.85
N GLY A 108 -12.65 -8.52 4.23
CA GLY A 108 -12.81 -9.71 3.41
C GLY A 108 -11.84 -10.83 3.76
N ASN A 109 -11.52 -11.64 2.77
CA ASN A 109 -10.61 -12.78 2.94
C ASN A 109 -9.14 -12.31 2.80
N PRO A 110 -8.25 -12.55 3.80
CA PRO A 110 -6.84 -12.18 3.70
C PRO A 110 -6.10 -12.79 2.50
N ASN A 111 -6.50 -13.97 2.04
CA ASN A 111 -5.92 -14.60 0.84
C ASN A 111 -6.28 -13.86 -0.46
N GLU A 112 -7.24 -12.95 -0.41
CA GLU A 112 -7.67 -12.10 -1.52
C GLU A 112 -7.15 -10.67 -1.39
N GLY A 113 -6.31 -10.41 -0.37
CA GLY A 113 -5.71 -9.09 -0.12
C GLY A 113 -6.52 -8.19 0.80
N TYR A 114 -7.45 -8.74 1.58
CA TYR A 114 -8.28 -8.00 2.55
C TYR A 114 -7.78 -8.28 3.96
N PHE A 115 -7.15 -7.30 4.62
CA PHE A 115 -6.41 -7.53 5.87
C PHE A 115 -7.02 -6.86 7.10
N ALA A 116 -8.19 -6.23 7.01
CA ALA A 116 -8.85 -5.64 8.17
C ALA A 116 -9.09 -6.67 9.28
N GLY A 117 -8.73 -6.33 10.50
CA GLY A 117 -8.87 -7.22 11.66
C GLY A 117 -7.69 -8.19 11.88
N VAL A 118 -6.74 -8.27 10.94
CA VAL A 118 -5.54 -9.11 11.08
C VAL A 118 -4.48 -8.36 11.90
N PRO A 119 -3.68 -9.07 12.74
CA PRO A 119 -2.54 -8.44 13.40
C PRO A 119 -1.57 -7.84 12.41
N GLY A 120 -1.17 -6.57 12.67
CA GLY A 120 -0.29 -5.88 11.75
C GLY A 120 -0.45 -4.37 11.81
N LYS A 121 0.18 -3.69 10.84
CA LYS A 121 0.20 -2.24 10.76
C LYS A 121 0.01 -1.77 9.33
N ILE A 122 -0.73 -0.68 9.16
CA ILE A 122 -0.91 -0.04 7.87
C ILE A 122 -0.14 1.29 7.85
N TYR A 123 0.64 1.48 6.79
CA TYR A 123 1.39 2.70 6.53
C TYR A 123 0.69 3.43 5.39
N MET A 124 0.11 4.57 5.71
CA MET A 124 -0.57 5.42 4.74
C MET A 124 -0.82 6.82 5.32
N LYS A 125 -1.16 7.75 4.44
CA LYS A 125 -1.69 9.04 4.81
C LYS A 125 -3.21 8.97 4.80
N VAL A 126 -3.83 9.04 5.96
CA VAL A 126 -5.29 9.00 6.11
C VAL A 126 -5.84 10.42 6.02
N LEU A 127 -6.58 10.71 4.97
CA LEU A 127 -7.32 11.96 4.82
C LEU A 127 -8.79 11.76 5.17
N GLN A 128 -9.36 12.77 5.81
CA GLN A 128 -10.79 12.89 6.05
C GLN A 128 -11.34 14.09 5.30
N GLU A 129 -12.43 13.89 4.58
CA GLU A 129 -13.17 14.99 3.97
C GLU A 129 -13.87 15.82 5.06
N ILE A 130 -13.74 17.15 5.00
CA ILE A 130 -14.19 18.04 6.07
C ILE A 130 -15.73 18.08 6.16
N TRP A 131 -16.40 18.00 5.04
CA TRP A 131 -17.86 18.19 5.01
C TRP A 131 -18.65 16.92 5.35
N THR A 132 -18.17 15.76 4.88
CA THR A 132 -18.86 14.48 5.07
C THR A 132 -18.31 13.67 6.22
N GLU A 133 -17.14 14.06 6.73
CA GLU A 133 -16.33 13.32 7.71
C GLU A 133 -15.95 11.90 7.25
N THR A 134 -16.10 11.62 5.96
CA THR A 134 -15.73 10.33 5.36
C THR A 134 -14.22 10.16 5.36
N TYR A 135 -13.74 8.99 5.78
CA TYR A 135 -12.33 8.57 5.71
C TYR A 135 -12.21 7.05 5.53
N PRO A 136 -11.13 6.54 4.93
CA PRO A 136 -10.10 7.30 4.25
C PRO A 136 -10.64 7.93 2.97
N SER A 137 -10.22 9.15 2.63
CA SER A 137 -10.64 9.83 1.41
C SER A 137 -9.49 9.96 0.43
N GLY A 138 -9.74 9.58 -0.83
CA GLY A 138 -8.87 9.86 -1.97
C GLY A 138 -9.20 11.17 -2.68
N ALA A 139 -10.22 11.88 -2.23
CA ALA A 139 -10.73 13.10 -2.86
C ALA A 139 -9.88 14.32 -2.49
N TYR A 140 -8.60 14.31 -2.88
CA TYR A 140 -7.65 15.40 -2.60
C TYR A 140 -8.05 16.76 -3.22
N TRP A 141 -9.02 16.78 -4.13
CA TRP A 141 -9.62 18.00 -4.70
C TRP A 141 -10.69 18.63 -3.80
N ASN A 142 -11.20 17.90 -2.80
CA ASN A 142 -12.10 18.43 -1.79
C ASN A 142 -11.31 18.93 -0.57
N PRO A 143 -11.87 19.85 0.23
CA PRO A 143 -11.26 20.20 1.50
C PRO A 143 -11.14 18.98 2.41
N THR A 144 -9.91 18.63 2.76
CA THR A 144 -9.58 17.50 3.61
C THR A 144 -8.69 17.93 4.77
N ARG A 145 -8.73 17.13 5.84
CA ARG A 145 -7.74 17.21 6.94
C ARG A 145 -7.00 15.87 7.06
N ILE A 146 -5.79 15.93 7.53
CA ILE A 146 -5.00 14.74 7.85
C ILE A 146 -5.47 14.20 9.19
N LEU A 147 -5.93 12.95 9.25
CA LEU A 147 -6.22 12.24 10.50
C LEU A 147 -4.97 11.57 11.04
N SER A 148 -4.19 10.94 10.18
CA SER A 148 -2.91 10.34 10.53
C SER A 148 -1.98 10.31 9.31
N ASP A 149 -0.68 10.33 9.57
CA ASP A 149 0.36 10.12 8.60
C ASP A 149 1.46 9.31 9.27
N ASN A 150 1.53 8.03 8.96
CA ASN A 150 2.46 7.05 9.52
C ASN A 150 3.30 6.36 8.44
N ARG A 151 3.57 7.11 7.37
CA ARG A 151 4.42 6.67 6.26
C ARG A 151 5.89 6.81 6.60
#